data_e2419191eeec0697a7c4599afda77408
#
_entry.id   e2419191eeec0697a7c4599afda77408
#
_cell.length_a   1.000
_cell.length_b   1.000
_cell.length_c   1.000
_cell.angle_alpha   90.00
_cell.angle_beta   90.00
_cell.angle_gamma   90.00
#
_symmetry.space_group_name_H-M   'P 1'
#
loop_
_entity.id
_entity.type
_entity.pdbx_description
1 polymer ?
#
loop_
_entity_poly.entity_id
_entity_poly.type
_entity_poly.pdbx_seq_one_letter_code
_entity_poly.pdbx_strand_id
1 'polypeptide(L)'
;MTLRRFLLLSLVTALSVTALIAILAVLGGTFGETEWKVLATTGGFALASLFAMRGTILLDQGRNRDLGWAVVGLSALAFLLELKVVWLDEGDSEITWKALAITAGFAGALGQIATSLARRRPNDPPAVRPLGMAAGACALAVEALIAFAAIAEVDDGGYYRFLGAVFILDVLLVALEAVVRRLGARAEVQPGHAAFVCVLADGRQVRREAREHDLPNAVASALRELSARGARVRSIDFGAD
;
A
#
# COMPACT_ATOMS: atom_id res chain seq x y z
N MET A 1 -17.57 -8.79 8.68
CA MET A 1 -16.14 -8.49 8.85
C MET A 1 -15.54 -8.32 7.45
N THR A 2 -14.87 -7.21 7.12
CA THR A 2 -14.25 -7.05 5.80
C THR A 2 -13.02 -7.95 5.70
N LEU A 3 -12.74 -8.53 4.53
CA LEU A 3 -11.57 -9.38 4.27
C LEU A 3 -10.27 -8.71 4.77
N ARG A 4 -10.15 -7.40 4.58
CA ARG A 4 -9.03 -6.60 5.06
C ARG A 4 -8.85 -6.64 6.59
N ARG A 5 -9.94 -6.54 7.37
CA ARG A 5 -9.86 -6.62 8.84
C ARG A 5 -9.45 -8.02 9.29
N PHE A 6 -9.95 -9.04 8.62
CA PHE A 6 -9.54 -10.42 8.90
C PHE A 6 -8.04 -10.61 8.65
N LEU A 7 -7.52 -10.18 7.49
CA LEU A 7 -6.10 -10.26 7.15
C LEU A 7 -5.22 -9.46 8.11
N LEU A 8 -5.64 -8.26 8.53
CA LEU A 8 -4.90 -7.47 9.52
C LEU A 8 -4.82 -8.15 10.88
N LEU A 9 -5.95 -8.68 11.38
CA LEU A 9 -5.97 -9.37 12.66
C LEU A 9 -5.12 -10.64 12.61
N SER A 10 -5.27 -11.46 11.57
CA SER A 10 -4.45 -12.67 11.41
C SER A 10 -2.96 -12.36 11.29
N LEU A 11 -2.59 -11.29 10.56
CA LEU A 11 -1.21 -10.80 10.47
C LEU A 11 -0.65 -10.41 11.85
N VAL A 12 -1.37 -9.59 12.61
CA VAL A 12 -0.93 -9.15 13.94
C VAL A 12 -0.80 -10.34 14.88
N THR A 13 -1.77 -11.26 14.87
CA THR A 13 -1.72 -12.46 15.70
C THR A 13 -0.54 -13.35 15.32
N ALA A 14 -0.33 -13.60 14.03
CA ALA A 14 0.79 -14.39 13.53
C ALA A 14 2.14 -13.79 13.94
N LEU A 15 2.34 -12.48 13.72
CA LEU A 15 3.57 -11.79 14.12
C LEU A 15 3.79 -11.83 15.63
N SER A 16 2.74 -11.68 16.44
CA SER A 16 2.85 -11.75 17.90
C SER A 16 3.26 -13.14 18.37
N VAL A 17 2.68 -14.19 17.80
CA VAL A 17 3.02 -15.59 18.11
C VAL A 17 4.47 -15.87 17.71
N THR A 18 4.88 -15.44 16.51
CA THR A 18 6.27 -15.63 16.05
C THR A 18 7.27 -14.90 16.94
N ALA A 19 6.99 -13.65 17.31
CA ALA A 19 7.86 -12.89 18.19
C ALA A 19 8.02 -13.59 19.55
N LEU A 20 6.93 -14.13 20.10
CA LEU A 20 6.97 -14.88 21.36
C LEU A 20 7.82 -16.15 21.22
N ILE A 21 7.63 -16.94 20.16
CA ILE A 21 8.42 -18.16 19.90
C ILE A 21 9.91 -17.80 19.72
N ALA A 22 10.23 -16.75 18.94
CA ALA A 22 11.59 -16.31 18.74
C ALA A 22 12.26 -15.88 20.04
N ILE A 23 11.56 -15.15 20.91
CA ILE A 23 12.06 -14.74 22.23
C ILE A 23 12.33 -15.98 23.11
N LEU A 24 11.39 -16.92 23.15
CA LEU A 24 11.55 -18.15 23.95
C LEU A 24 12.71 -19.01 23.43
N ALA A 25 12.87 -19.14 22.10
CA ALA A 25 14.00 -19.87 21.50
C ALA A 25 15.35 -19.23 21.83
N VAL A 26 15.45 -17.89 21.73
CA VAL A 26 16.69 -17.16 22.07
C VAL A 26 17.02 -17.31 23.57
N LEU A 27 16.03 -17.18 24.45
CA LEU A 27 16.23 -17.32 25.89
C LEU A 27 16.54 -18.77 26.31
N GLY A 28 15.98 -19.76 25.58
CA GLY A 28 16.23 -21.20 25.84
C GLY A 28 17.54 -21.72 25.31
N GLY A 29 18.28 -20.93 24.53
CA GLY A 29 19.60 -21.29 23.97
C GLY A 29 19.57 -22.44 22.94
N THR A 30 18.37 -22.88 22.50
CA THR A 30 18.19 -23.97 21.54
C THR A 30 17.35 -23.46 20.37
N PHE A 31 18.01 -23.19 19.25
CA PHE A 31 17.32 -22.87 18.00
C PHE A 31 17.39 -24.11 17.09
N GLY A 32 16.34 -24.89 17.12
CA GLY A 32 16.26 -26.15 16.38
C GLY A 32 15.57 -26.01 15.02
N GLU A 33 15.46 -27.13 14.33
CA GLU A 33 14.82 -27.20 13.01
C GLU A 33 13.33 -26.83 13.07
N THR A 34 12.63 -27.24 14.12
CA THR A 34 11.19 -26.94 14.30
C THR A 34 10.96 -25.45 14.50
N GLU A 35 11.77 -24.77 15.30
CA GLU A 35 11.67 -23.33 15.52
C GLU A 35 11.93 -22.54 14.24
N TRP A 36 12.90 -22.99 13.43
CA TRP A 36 13.15 -22.42 12.12
C TRP A 36 11.95 -22.59 11.17
N LYS A 37 11.37 -23.79 11.12
CA LYS A 37 10.17 -24.05 10.29
C LYS A 37 8.99 -23.18 10.71
N VAL A 38 8.74 -23.02 12.00
CA VAL A 38 7.67 -22.13 12.52
C VAL A 38 7.96 -20.67 12.17
N LEU A 39 9.21 -20.22 12.32
CA LEU A 39 9.59 -18.84 12.01
C LEU A 39 9.43 -18.56 10.51
N ALA A 40 9.91 -19.45 9.64
CA ALA A 40 9.76 -19.35 8.19
C ALA A 40 8.29 -19.28 7.80
N THR A 41 7.47 -20.24 8.26
CA THR A 41 6.04 -20.30 7.97
C THR A 41 5.29 -19.02 8.38
N THR A 42 5.64 -18.47 9.57
CA THR A 42 4.95 -17.28 10.05
C THR A 42 5.42 -16.03 9.31
N GLY A 43 6.70 -15.97 8.95
CA GLY A 43 7.26 -14.91 8.12
C GLY A 43 6.61 -14.87 6.75
N GLY A 44 6.48 -16.01 6.10
CA GLY A 44 5.83 -16.13 4.81
C GLY A 44 4.34 -15.83 4.86
N PHE A 45 3.63 -16.29 5.89
CA PHE A 45 2.24 -15.88 6.11
C PHE A 45 2.10 -14.35 6.25
N ALA A 46 3.03 -13.72 6.95
CA ALA A 46 3.06 -12.26 7.09
C ALA A 46 3.26 -11.57 5.73
N LEU A 47 4.23 -12.03 4.94
CA LEU A 47 4.49 -11.50 3.59
C LEU A 47 3.32 -11.73 2.64
N ALA A 48 2.77 -12.94 2.59
CA ALA A 48 1.60 -13.26 1.77
C ALA A 48 0.38 -12.39 2.15
N SER A 49 0.16 -12.18 3.45
CA SER A 49 -0.90 -11.29 3.95
C SER A 49 -0.69 -9.85 3.53
N LEU A 50 0.55 -9.34 3.57
CA LEU A 50 0.89 -7.99 3.10
C LEU A 50 0.63 -7.82 1.61
N PHE A 51 0.99 -8.81 0.79
CA PHE A 51 0.71 -8.78 -0.65
C PHE A 51 -0.79 -8.88 -0.93
N ALA A 52 -1.49 -9.82 -0.30
CA ALA A 52 -2.93 -9.97 -0.44
C ALA A 52 -3.70 -8.70 -0.05
N MET A 53 -3.28 -8.00 1.02
CA MET A 53 -3.88 -6.73 1.43
C MET A 53 -3.82 -5.65 0.34
N ARG A 54 -2.77 -5.63 -0.48
CA ARG A 54 -2.68 -4.70 -1.62
C ARG A 54 -3.75 -4.99 -2.67
N GLY A 55 -4.03 -6.26 -2.94
CA GLY A 55 -5.13 -6.69 -3.82
C GLY A 55 -6.51 -6.33 -3.26
N THR A 56 -6.73 -6.52 -1.95
CA THR A 56 -8.05 -6.25 -1.33
C THR A 56 -8.44 -4.78 -1.39
N ILE A 57 -7.49 -3.83 -1.44
CA ILE A 57 -7.78 -2.40 -1.60
C ILE A 57 -8.55 -2.13 -2.91
N LEU A 58 -8.17 -2.80 -4.02
CA LEU A 58 -8.90 -2.69 -5.29
C LEU A 58 -10.27 -3.34 -5.23
N LEU A 59 -10.38 -4.48 -4.54
CA LEU A 59 -11.66 -5.18 -4.36
C LEU A 59 -12.64 -4.33 -3.55
N ASP A 60 -12.18 -3.70 -2.46
CA ASP A 60 -12.99 -2.81 -1.62
C ASP A 60 -13.47 -1.56 -2.39
N GLN A 61 -12.66 -1.07 -3.33
CA GLN A 61 -13.01 0.06 -4.19
C GLN A 61 -13.91 -0.33 -5.38
N GLY A 62 -14.12 -1.60 -5.63
CA GLY A 62 -14.86 -2.11 -6.79
C GLY A 62 -14.17 -1.86 -8.14
N ARG A 63 -12.88 -1.48 -8.13
CA ARG A 63 -12.08 -1.15 -9.32
C ARG A 63 -11.13 -2.30 -9.65
N ASN A 64 -11.01 -2.64 -10.94
CA ASN A 64 -10.07 -3.66 -11.44
C ASN A 64 -10.10 -4.94 -10.56
N ARG A 65 -11.29 -5.49 -10.35
CA ARG A 65 -11.52 -6.65 -9.46
C ARG A 65 -10.67 -7.86 -9.85
N ASP A 66 -10.46 -8.06 -11.15
CA ASP A 66 -9.66 -9.18 -11.67
C ASP A 66 -8.20 -9.08 -11.20
N LEU A 67 -7.61 -7.87 -11.26
CA LEU A 67 -6.27 -7.64 -10.72
C LEU A 67 -6.23 -7.83 -9.20
N GLY A 68 -7.26 -7.36 -8.48
CA GLY A 68 -7.37 -7.57 -7.04
C GLY A 68 -7.38 -9.05 -6.67
N TRP A 69 -8.20 -9.86 -7.35
CA TRP A 69 -8.26 -11.31 -7.15
C TRP A 69 -6.97 -12.03 -7.58
N ALA A 70 -6.33 -11.59 -8.67
CA ALA A 70 -5.05 -12.14 -9.11
C ALA A 70 -3.96 -11.96 -8.04
N VAL A 71 -3.85 -10.77 -7.43
CA VAL A 71 -2.89 -10.51 -6.34
C VAL A 71 -3.20 -11.39 -5.13
N VAL A 72 -4.46 -11.48 -4.70
CA VAL A 72 -4.86 -12.33 -3.56
C VAL A 72 -4.57 -13.79 -3.85
N GLY A 73 -4.93 -14.28 -5.04
CA GLY A 73 -4.72 -15.66 -5.45
C GLY A 73 -3.24 -16.05 -5.53
N LEU A 74 -2.39 -15.19 -6.14
CA LEU A 74 -0.95 -15.41 -6.20
C LEU A 74 -0.30 -15.39 -4.80
N SER A 75 -0.75 -14.48 -3.93
CA SER A 75 -0.26 -14.43 -2.54
C SER A 75 -0.61 -15.69 -1.76
N ALA A 76 -1.82 -16.20 -1.94
CA ALA A 76 -2.23 -17.46 -1.32
C ALA A 76 -1.46 -18.65 -1.89
N LEU A 77 -1.23 -18.70 -3.22
CA LEU A 77 -0.44 -19.74 -3.87
C LEU A 77 1.01 -19.72 -3.40
N ALA A 78 1.62 -18.55 -3.30
CA ALA A 78 2.98 -18.41 -2.79
C ALA A 78 3.09 -18.95 -1.35
N PHE A 79 2.13 -18.65 -0.48
CA PHE A 79 2.11 -19.20 0.87
C PHE A 79 1.94 -20.71 0.91
N LEU A 80 1.09 -21.29 0.04
CA LEU A 80 0.94 -22.75 -0.06
C LEU A 80 2.22 -23.43 -0.55
N LEU A 81 2.92 -22.82 -1.53
CA LEU A 81 4.22 -23.30 -1.99
C LEU A 81 5.27 -23.21 -0.88
N GLU A 82 5.28 -22.15 -0.09
CA GLU A 82 6.16 -22.03 1.06
C GLU A 82 5.89 -23.10 2.11
N LEU A 83 4.63 -23.35 2.46
CA LEU A 83 4.28 -24.46 3.36
C LEU A 83 4.79 -25.80 2.84
N LYS A 84 4.66 -26.03 1.53
CA LYS A 84 5.20 -27.25 0.91
C LYS A 84 6.71 -27.32 1.08
N VAL A 85 7.44 -26.25 0.76
CA VAL A 85 8.92 -26.19 0.88
C VAL A 85 9.36 -26.40 2.31
N VAL A 86 8.70 -25.77 3.27
CA VAL A 86 9.13 -25.81 4.69
C VAL A 86 8.82 -27.15 5.37
N TRP A 87 7.69 -27.78 5.03
CA TRP A 87 7.17 -28.91 5.80
C TRP A 87 7.19 -30.24 5.05
N LEU A 88 7.12 -30.23 3.72
CA LEU A 88 6.94 -31.45 2.91
C LEU A 88 8.15 -31.79 2.05
N ASP A 89 8.92 -30.78 1.60
CA ASP A 89 10.13 -31.05 0.83
C ASP A 89 11.30 -31.19 1.82
N GLU A 90 11.82 -32.43 1.93
CA GLU A 90 13.02 -32.71 2.73
C GLU A 90 14.30 -32.18 2.04
N GLY A 91 14.25 -30.94 1.57
CA GLY A 91 15.44 -30.18 1.19
C GLY A 91 15.77 -30.05 -0.31
N ASP A 92 15.13 -30.76 -1.25
CA ASP A 92 15.69 -30.87 -2.61
C ASP A 92 14.77 -30.59 -3.80
N SER A 93 13.59 -30.02 -3.60
CA SER A 93 12.79 -29.64 -4.77
C SER A 93 13.15 -28.23 -5.27
N GLU A 94 14.24 -28.14 -6.04
CA GLU A 94 14.67 -26.92 -6.74
C GLU A 94 13.49 -26.28 -7.54
N ILE A 95 12.66 -27.14 -8.15
CA ILE A 95 11.45 -26.69 -8.87
C ILE A 95 10.47 -25.97 -7.94
N THR A 96 10.26 -26.47 -6.72
CA THR A 96 9.32 -25.84 -5.76
C THR A 96 9.86 -24.49 -5.29
N TRP A 97 11.17 -24.37 -5.03
CA TRP A 97 11.79 -23.08 -4.69
C TRP A 97 11.70 -22.06 -5.82
N LYS A 98 11.98 -22.49 -7.07
CA LYS A 98 11.83 -21.62 -8.26
C LYS A 98 10.37 -21.16 -8.41
N ALA A 99 9.40 -22.08 -8.27
CA ALA A 99 7.98 -21.75 -8.32
C ALA A 99 7.55 -20.79 -7.23
N LEU A 100 8.03 -20.98 -5.99
CA LEU A 100 7.77 -20.07 -4.86
C LEU A 100 8.32 -18.67 -5.16
N ALA A 101 9.58 -18.56 -5.56
CA ALA A 101 10.22 -17.28 -5.85
C ALA A 101 9.46 -16.51 -6.95
N ILE A 102 9.14 -17.18 -8.05
CA ILE A 102 8.40 -16.58 -9.18
C ILE A 102 7.00 -16.15 -8.74
N THR A 103 6.27 -17.00 -8.02
CA THR A 103 4.89 -16.70 -7.61
C THR A 103 4.85 -15.55 -6.60
N ALA A 104 5.74 -15.54 -5.61
CA ALA A 104 5.84 -14.48 -4.61
C ALA A 104 6.26 -13.14 -5.24
N GLY A 105 7.19 -13.17 -6.18
CA GLY A 105 7.63 -11.99 -6.90
C GLY A 105 6.52 -11.37 -7.75
N PHE A 106 5.81 -12.18 -8.55
CA PHE A 106 4.65 -11.67 -9.30
C PHE A 106 3.53 -11.15 -8.38
N ALA A 107 3.28 -11.78 -7.22
CA ALA A 107 2.34 -11.25 -6.23
C ALA A 107 2.79 -9.87 -5.72
N GLY A 108 4.10 -9.67 -5.51
CA GLY A 108 4.70 -8.39 -5.14
C GLY A 108 4.54 -7.33 -6.22
N ALA A 109 4.93 -7.63 -7.46
CA ALA A 109 4.86 -6.71 -8.60
C ALA A 109 3.42 -6.29 -8.92
N LEU A 110 2.48 -7.25 -9.00
CA LEU A 110 1.06 -6.96 -9.22
C LEU A 110 0.47 -6.21 -8.02
N GLY A 111 0.90 -6.50 -6.78
CA GLY A 111 0.53 -5.77 -5.59
C GLY A 111 1.00 -4.32 -5.60
N GLN A 112 2.18 -4.03 -6.15
CA GLN A 112 2.68 -2.67 -6.37
C GLN A 112 1.80 -1.91 -7.37
N ILE A 113 1.47 -2.53 -8.51
CA ILE A 113 0.56 -1.97 -9.51
C ILE A 113 -0.82 -1.71 -8.89
N ALA A 114 -1.36 -2.68 -8.13
CA ALA A 114 -2.62 -2.55 -7.43
C ALA A 114 -2.63 -1.35 -6.48
N THR A 115 -1.56 -1.16 -5.73
CA THR A 115 -1.40 -0.03 -4.80
C THR A 115 -1.33 1.31 -5.52
N SER A 116 -0.57 1.41 -6.63
CA SER A 116 -0.50 2.62 -7.45
C SER A 116 -1.87 2.97 -8.03
N LEU A 117 -2.60 1.99 -8.58
CA LEU A 117 -3.95 2.18 -9.12
C LEU A 117 -4.96 2.59 -8.06
N ALA A 118 -4.92 1.96 -6.88
CA ALA A 118 -5.84 2.25 -5.77
C ALA A 118 -5.66 3.65 -5.19
N ARG A 119 -4.43 4.18 -5.22
CA ARG A 119 -4.10 5.53 -4.72
C ARG A 119 -4.40 6.65 -5.70
N ARG A 120 -4.80 6.36 -6.95
CA ARG A 120 -5.10 7.39 -7.95
C ARG A 120 -6.30 8.22 -7.55
N ARG A 121 -6.11 9.54 -7.55
CA ARG A 121 -7.14 10.54 -7.29
C ARG A 121 -7.40 11.37 -8.55
N PRO A 122 -8.62 11.93 -8.73
CA PRO A 122 -8.92 12.81 -9.87
C PRO A 122 -7.97 14.01 -9.97
N ASN A 123 -7.53 14.51 -8.82
CA ASN A 123 -6.69 15.71 -8.69
C ASN A 123 -5.18 15.40 -8.59
N ASP A 124 -4.77 14.15 -8.83
CA ASP A 124 -3.34 13.83 -8.84
C ASP A 124 -2.62 14.64 -9.95
N PRO A 125 -1.38 15.13 -9.69
CA PRO A 125 -0.57 15.78 -10.70
C PRO A 125 -0.43 14.93 -11.96
N PRO A 126 -0.40 15.52 -13.17
CA PRO A 126 -0.35 14.77 -14.42
C PRO A 126 0.84 13.82 -14.53
N ALA A 127 1.95 14.13 -13.85
CA ALA A 127 3.15 13.29 -13.80
C ALA A 127 2.98 11.99 -12.98
N VAL A 128 2.02 11.91 -12.07
CA VAL A 128 1.81 10.73 -11.21
C VAL A 128 1.39 9.51 -12.03
N ARG A 129 0.55 9.71 -13.04
CA ARG A 129 0.07 8.62 -13.88
C ARG A 129 1.18 7.91 -14.68
N PRO A 130 2.02 8.63 -15.47
CA PRO A 130 3.11 7.99 -16.19
C PRO A 130 4.17 7.40 -15.25
N LEU A 131 4.48 8.04 -14.12
CA LEU A 131 5.40 7.48 -13.12
C LEU A 131 4.90 6.15 -12.55
N GLY A 132 3.64 6.07 -12.15
CA GLY A 132 3.06 4.82 -11.65
C GLY A 132 2.98 3.71 -12.71
N MET A 133 2.77 4.07 -13.99
CA MET A 133 2.83 3.10 -15.09
C MET A 133 4.27 2.60 -15.33
N ALA A 134 5.26 3.51 -15.30
CA ALA A 134 6.67 3.16 -15.45
C ALA A 134 7.16 2.28 -14.29
N ALA A 135 6.82 2.61 -13.05
CA ALA A 135 7.12 1.79 -11.88
C ALA A 135 6.49 0.38 -11.99
N GLY A 136 5.22 0.28 -12.38
CA GLY A 136 4.59 -1.02 -12.60
C GLY A 136 5.23 -1.84 -13.71
N ALA A 137 5.65 -1.21 -14.81
CA ALA A 137 6.36 -1.88 -15.89
C ALA A 137 7.76 -2.36 -15.44
N CYS A 138 8.49 -1.54 -14.68
CA CYS A 138 9.77 -1.93 -14.08
C CYS A 138 9.62 -3.10 -13.12
N ALA A 139 8.62 -3.09 -12.24
CA ALA A 139 8.37 -4.20 -11.32
C ALA A 139 8.11 -5.51 -12.07
N LEU A 140 7.29 -5.49 -13.11
CA LEU A 140 7.06 -6.68 -13.95
C LEU A 140 8.32 -7.10 -14.71
N ALA A 141 9.14 -6.15 -15.17
CA ALA A 141 10.41 -6.46 -15.83
C ALA A 141 11.40 -7.13 -14.87
N VAL A 142 11.50 -6.65 -13.63
CA VAL A 142 12.32 -7.26 -12.57
C VAL A 142 11.89 -8.71 -12.35
N GLU A 143 10.59 -8.94 -12.19
CA GLU A 143 10.08 -10.30 -11.95
C GLU A 143 10.27 -11.22 -13.15
N ALA A 144 10.06 -10.72 -14.37
CA ALA A 144 10.32 -11.47 -15.58
C ALA A 144 11.81 -11.86 -15.71
N LEU A 145 12.73 -10.95 -15.35
CA LEU A 145 14.17 -11.24 -15.32
C LEU A 145 14.51 -12.27 -14.24
N ILE A 146 13.94 -12.15 -13.03
CA ILE A 146 14.13 -13.14 -11.94
C ILE A 146 13.61 -14.51 -12.39
N ALA A 147 12.40 -14.57 -12.94
CA ALA A 147 11.83 -15.80 -13.45
C ALA A 147 12.67 -16.43 -14.57
N PHE A 148 13.16 -15.61 -15.50
CA PHE A 148 14.06 -16.06 -16.57
C PHE A 148 15.36 -16.63 -15.99
N ALA A 149 16.01 -15.91 -15.06
CA ALA A 149 17.23 -16.39 -14.41
C ALA A 149 17.02 -17.73 -13.67
N ALA A 150 15.90 -17.87 -12.96
CA ALA A 150 15.57 -19.08 -12.23
C ALA A 150 15.31 -20.28 -13.18
N ILE A 151 14.64 -20.05 -14.32
CA ILE A 151 14.32 -21.11 -15.29
C ILE A 151 15.53 -21.48 -16.15
N ALA A 152 16.27 -20.49 -16.63
CA ALA A 152 17.41 -20.67 -17.51
C ALA A 152 18.72 -20.95 -16.77
N GLU A 153 18.70 -20.97 -15.42
CA GLU A 153 19.86 -21.19 -14.57
C GLU A 153 21.04 -20.27 -14.92
N VAL A 154 20.71 -18.98 -15.13
CA VAL A 154 21.71 -17.97 -15.52
C VAL A 154 22.68 -17.75 -14.37
N ASP A 155 23.97 -18.02 -14.61
CA ASP A 155 25.07 -17.77 -13.66
C ASP A 155 26.05 -16.71 -14.21
N ASP A 156 25.53 -15.64 -14.83
CA ASP A 156 26.34 -14.56 -15.36
C ASP A 156 26.27 -13.31 -14.47
N GLY A 157 27.45 -12.88 -14.00
CA GLY A 157 27.57 -11.68 -13.17
C GLY A 157 27.13 -10.40 -13.86
N GLY A 158 27.21 -10.32 -15.19
CA GLY A 158 26.70 -9.19 -15.98
C GLY A 158 25.18 -9.10 -15.92
N TYR A 159 24.52 -10.26 -16.01
CA TYR A 159 23.07 -10.36 -15.89
C TYR A 159 22.55 -9.85 -14.53
N TYR A 160 23.17 -10.28 -13.44
CA TYR A 160 22.77 -9.85 -12.10
C TYR A 160 23.01 -8.36 -11.84
N ARG A 161 24.07 -7.77 -12.45
CA ARG A 161 24.28 -6.32 -12.42
C ARG A 161 23.17 -5.57 -13.15
N PHE A 162 22.75 -6.07 -14.32
CA PHE A 162 21.63 -5.48 -15.06
C PHE A 162 20.33 -5.60 -14.29
N LEU A 163 20.01 -6.78 -13.74
CA LEU A 163 18.85 -7.00 -12.89
C LEU A 163 18.85 -6.04 -11.69
N GLY A 164 19.99 -5.88 -11.02
CA GLY A 164 20.16 -4.93 -9.92
C GLY A 164 19.91 -3.48 -10.35
N ALA A 165 20.37 -3.07 -11.53
CA ALA A 165 20.11 -1.73 -12.05
C ALA A 165 18.61 -1.49 -12.31
N VAL A 166 17.91 -2.47 -12.91
CA VAL A 166 16.45 -2.37 -13.14
C VAL A 166 15.68 -2.34 -11.81
N PHE A 167 16.10 -3.11 -10.81
CA PHE A 167 15.51 -3.08 -9.48
C PHE A 167 15.69 -1.73 -8.79
N ILE A 168 16.89 -1.15 -8.86
CA ILE A 168 17.14 0.21 -8.34
C ILE A 168 16.25 1.25 -9.03
N LEU A 169 16.08 1.12 -10.36
CA LEU A 169 15.19 1.99 -11.12
C LEU A 169 13.73 1.85 -10.67
N ASP A 170 13.25 0.64 -10.41
CA ASP A 170 11.91 0.40 -9.88
C ASP A 170 11.69 1.10 -8.54
N VAL A 171 12.60 0.90 -7.59
CA VAL A 171 12.55 1.56 -6.27
C VAL A 171 12.56 3.08 -6.42
N LEU A 172 13.39 3.63 -7.32
CA LEU A 172 13.44 5.06 -7.59
C LEU A 172 12.12 5.59 -8.15
N LEU A 173 11.51 4.90 -9.11
CA LEU A 173 10.23 5.31 -9.69
C LEU A 173 9.10 5.29 -8.68
N VAL A 174 9.04 4.29 -7.80
CA VAL A 174 8.08 4.24 -6.69
C VAL A 174 8.26 5.40 -5.73
N ALA A 175 9.52 5.71 -5.38
CA ALA A 175 9.83 6.83 -4.51
C ALA A 175 9.47 8.17 -5.16
N LEU A 176 9.77 8.36 -6.45
CA LEU A 176 9.40 9.56 -7.20
C LEU A 176 7.88 9.73 -7.30
N GLU A 177 7.14 8.65 -7.59
CA GLU A 177 5.67 8.70 -7.59
C GLU A 177 5.13 9.19 -6.23
N ALA A 178 5.67 8.65 -5.14
CA ALA A 178 5.25 9.04 -3.78
C ALA A 178 5.58 10.50 -3.46
N VAL A 179 6.76 10.99 -3.86
CA VAL A 179 7.20 12.38 -3.66
C VAL A 179 6.35 13.35 -4.49
N VAL A 180 6.17 13.08 -5.79
CA VAL A 180 5.37 13.94 -6.68
C VAL A 180 3.92 14.02 -6.19
N ARG A 181 3.35 12.91 -5.73
CA ARG A 181 2.01 12.87 -5.14
C ARG A 181 1.91 13.73 -3.87
N ARG A 182 2.92 13.67 -2.99
CA ARG A 182 2.96 14.48 -1.75
C ARG A 182 3.13 15.98 -2.05
N LEU A 183 3.97 16.33 -3.02
CA LEU A 183 4.18 17.72 -3.43
C LEU A 183 2.91 18.29 -4.08
N GLY A 184 2.24 17.51 -4.94
CA GLY A 184 0.98 17.91 -5.54
C GLY A 184 -0.13 18.14 -4.52
N ALA A 185 -0.26 17.24 -3.54
CA ALA A 185 -1.22 17.41 -2.45
C ALA A 185 -0.96 18.65 -1.59
N ARG A 186 0.32 19.07 -1.43
CA ARG A 186 0.66 20.34 -0.74
C ARG A 186 0.38 21.56 -1.59
N ALA A 187 0.50 21.47 -2.91
CA ALA A 187 0.17 22.56 -3.82
C ALA A 187 -1.35 22.82 -3.92
N GLU A 188 -2.18 21.82 -3.67
CA GLU A 188 -3.65 21.97 -3.59
C GLU A 188 -4.11 22.65 -2.29
N VAL A 189 -3.34 22.56 -1.21
CA VAL A 189 -3.50 23.46 -0.06
C VAL A 189 -2.95 24.80 -0.51
N GLN A 190 -3.75 25.53 -1.31
CA GLN A 190 -3.37 26.86 -1.80
C GLN A 190 -3.04 27.71 -0.58
N PRO A 191 -1.83 28.26 -0.48
CA PRO A 191 -1.53 29.21 0.57
C PRO A 191 -2.49 30.38 0.38
N GLY A 192 -3.43 30.53 1.31
CA GLY A 192 -4.36 31.65 1.32
C GLY A 192 -5.84 31.31 1.20
N HIS A 193 -6.25 30.05 1.32
CA HIS A 193 -7.66 29.72 1.57
C HIS A 193 -7.85 29.33 3.03
N ALA A 194 -8.61 30.12 3.76
CA ALA A 194 -9.05 29.81 5.11
C ALA A 194 -10.49 29.32 5.06
N ALA A 195 -10.75 28.18 5.73
CA ALA A 195 -12.11 27.71 5.93
C ALA A 195 -12.67 28.32 7.22
N PHE A 196 -13.94 28.71 7.19
CA PHE A 196 -14.66 29.08 8.40
C PHE A 196 -16.03 28.41 8.43
N VAL A 197 -16.47 28.10 9.63
CA VAL A 197 -17.73 27.42 9.89
C VAL A 197 -18.65 28.38 10.64
N CYS A 198 -19.80 28.71 10.05
CA CYS A 198 -20.86 29.43 10.73
C CYS A 198 -21.77 28.42 11.45
N VAL A 199 -21.81 28.46 12.77
CA VAL A 199 -22.73 27.66 13.57
C VAL A 199 -24.01 28.46 13.79
N LEU A 200 -25.13 27.93 13.31
CA LEU A 200 -26.44 28.57 13.44
C LEU A 200 -27.03 28.31 14.82
N ALA A 201 -28.00 29.11 15.22
CA ALA A 201 -28.69 28.96 16.51
C ALA A 201 -29.46 27.63 16.63
N ASP A 202 -29.81 27.00 15.53
CA ASP A 202 -30.45 25.67 15.46
C ASP A 202 -29.45 24.49 15.46
N GLY A 203 -28.14 24.78 15.61
CA GLY A 203 -27.09 23.78 15.65
C GLY A 203 -26.57 23.36 14.27
N ARG A 204 -27.14 23.81 13.17
CA ARG A 204 -26.61 23.54 11.83
C ARG A 204 -25.30 24.26 11.60
N GLN A 205 -24.39 23.60 10.89
CA GLN A 205 -23.06 24.16 10.54
C GLN A 205 -23.02 24.43 9.03
N VAL A 206 -22.59 25.61 8.65
CA VAL A 206 -22.37 26.01 7.25
C VAL A 206 -20.90 26.31 7.07
N ARG A 207 -20.16 25.40 6.42
CA ARG A 207 -18.75 25.60 6.06
C ARG A 207 -18.65 26.46 4.81
N ARG A 208 -17.76 27.44 4.86
CA ARG A 208 -17.40 28.32 3.73
C ARG A 208 -15.90 28.42 3.63
N GLU A 209 -15.39 28.59 2.43
CA GLU A 209 -13.98 28.77 2.13
C GLU A 209 -13.79 30.14 1.47
N ALA A 210 -12.78 30.88 1.87
CA ALA A 210 -12.42 32.17 1.32
C ALA A 210 -10.90 32.29 1.23
N ARG A 211 -10.40 33.16 0.35
CA ARG A 211 -9.00 33.54 0.34
C ARG A 211 -8.66 34.25 1.65
N GLU A 212 -7.49 33.99 2.23
CA GLU A 212 -7.11 34.51 3.54
C GLU A 212 -7.19 36.06 3.60
N HIS A 213 -6.79 36.73 2.53
CA HIS A 213 -6.90 38.20 2.43
C HIS A 213 -8.35 38.71 2.26
N ASP A 214 -9.27 37.88 1.77
CA ASP A 214 -10.70 38.20 1.58
C ASP A 214 -11.57 37.65 2.73
N LEU A 215 -10.97 37.00 3.70
CA LEU A 215 -11.69 36.35 4.79
C LEU A 215 -12.68 37.28 5.51
N PRO A 216 -12.33 38.53 5.86
CA PRO A 216 -13.27 39.46 6.49
C PRO A 216 -14.50 39.77 5.63
N ASN A 217 -14.30 39.94 4.32
CA ASN A 217 -15.38 40.23 3.37
C ASN A 217 -16.25 38.99 3.13
N ALA A 218 -15.65 37.81 3.06
CA ALA A 218 -16.35 36.54 2.90
C ALA A 218 -17.21 36.21 4.11
N VAL A 219 -16.70 36.44 5.32
CA VAL A 219 -17.45 36.29 6.57
C VAL A 219 -18.62 37.30 6.60
N ALA A 220 -18.37 38.56 6.29
CA ALA A 220 -19.42 39.59 6.26
C ALA A 220 -20.50 39.29 5.21
N SER A 221 -20.11 38.74 4.08
CA SER A 221 -21.04 38.30 3.00
C SER A 221 -21.88 37.09 3.44
N ALA A 222 -21.26 36.10 4.05
CA ALA A 222 -21.95 34.93 4.57
C ALA A 222 -22.95 35.28 5.68
N LEU A 223 -22.58 36.18 6.58
CA LEU A 223 -23.46 36.69 7.63
C LEU A 223 -24.67 37.41 7.06
N ARG A 224 -24.49 38.27 6.05
CA ARG A 224 -25.60 38.96 5.37
C ARG A 224 -26.53 37.96 4.68
N GLU A 225 -25.98 36.98 3.98
CA GLU A 225 -26.77 35.95 3.30
C GLU A 225 -27.62 35.14 4.28
N LEU A 226 -27.00 34.68 5.40
CA LEU A 226 -27.67 33.90 6.42
C LEU A 226 -28.75 34.71 7.16
N SER A 227 -28.46 36.00 7.44
CA SER A 227 -29.43 36.91 8.04
C SER A 227 -30.61 37.18 7.12
N ALA A 228 -30.38 37.35 5.81
CA ALA A 228 -31.45 37.51 4.81
C ALA A 228 -32.38 36.28 4.71
N ARG A 229 -31.85 35.11 5.04
CA ARG A 229 -32.63 33.86 5.14
C ARG A 229 -33.27 33.62 6.51
N GLY A 230 -33.20 34.60 7.41
CA GLY A 230 -33.76 34.51 8.77
C GLY A 230 -32.97 33.62 9.70
N ALA A 231 -31.75 33.18 9.33
CA ALA A 231 -30.92 32.35 10.16
C ALA A 231 -30.10 33.23 11.15
N ARG A 232 -30.11 32.87 12.43
CA ARG A 232 -29.28 33.53 13.44
C ARG A 232 -27.98 32.75 13.60
N VAL A 233 -26.82 33.40 13.41
CA VAL A 233 -25.49 32.81 13.63
C VAL A 233 -25.14 32.91 15.11
N ARG A 234 -24.72 31.81 15.72
CA ARG A 234 -24.33 31.69 17.13
C ARG A 234 -22.83 31.93 17.31
N SER A 235 -22.01 31.33 16.48
CA SER A 235 -20.55 31.47 16.51
C SER A 235 -19.98 31.31 15.09
N ILE A 236 -18.75 31.78 14.91
CA ILE A 236 -17.96 31.54 13.71
C ILE A 236 -16.65 30.92 14.20
N ASP A 237 -16.40 29.68 13.76
CA ASP A 237 -15.19 28.96 14.08
C ASP A 237 -14.25 29.00 12.88
N PHE A 238 -13.05 29.50 13.07
CA PHE A 238 -12.01 29.49 12.06
C PHE A 238 -11.22 28.21 12.26
N GLY A 239 -11.41 27.22 11.35
CA GLY A 239 -10.70 25.96 11.39
C GLY A 239 -9.23 26.22 11.08
N ALA A 240 -8.37 25.96 12.06
CA ALA A 240 -7.01 25.56 11.79
C ALA A 240 -7.06 24.06 11.52
N ASP A 241 -6.96 23.62 10.24
CA ASP A 241 -6.70 22.23 9.88
C ASP A 241 -5.23 21.88 10.12
#